data_d5b2ec03eb24f1e154b9147ad192b824
#
_entry.id   d5b2ec03eb24f1e154b9147ad192b824
#
_cell.length_a   1.000
_cell.length_b   1.000
_cell.length_c   1.000
_cell.angle_alpha   90.00
_cell.angle_beta   90.00
_cell.angle_gamma   90.00
#
_symmetry.space_group_name_H-M   'P 1'
#
loop_
_entity.id
_entity.type
_entity.pdbx_description
1 polymer ?
#
loop_
_entity_poly.entity_id
_entity_poly.type
_entity_poly.pdbx_seq_one_letter_code
_entity_poly.pdbx_strand_id
1 'polypeptide(L)'
;MRSAKIEGFEYYTIYENGDIWSDYKKGLLKPSLNNMGYYKVNLYKDGKVYYKKIHRLLAIAFIPNPENKLEIDHIDRVRTNNNLSNLRWVTHKENMNNKDIGKGCICINKQKKGDKVYEYIHFHWCVNGKQKAKYFKTMKDAKKFQLLSFCF
;
A
#
# COMPACT_ATOMS: atom_id res chain seq x y z
N MET A 1 22.51 -10.32 -11.77
CA MET A 1 21.06 -10.06 -11.53
C MET A 1 20.36 -11.39 -11.44
N ARG A 2 19.66 -11.69 -10.33
CA ARG A 2 18.92 -12.95 -10.16
C ARG A 2 17.66 -12.94 -11.01
N SER A 3 17.26 -14.11 -11.49
CA SER A 3 16.02 -14.29 -12.25
C SER A 3 15.33 -15.60 -11.87
N ALA A 4 14.03 -15.68 -12.08
CA ALA A 4 13.24 -16.89 -11.85
C ALA A 4 12.11 -16.99 -12.88
N LYS A 5 11.72 -18.22 -13.22
CA LYS A 5 10.49 -18.46 -13.98
C LYS A 5 9.28 -18.12 -13.11
N ILE A 6 8.25 -17.53 -13.71
CA ILE A 6 7.02 -17.22 -12.98
C ILE A 6 6.20 -18.51 -12.86
N GLU A 7 5.92 -18.93 -11.63
CA GLU A 7 5.16 -20.14 -11.35
C GLU A 7 3.81 -20.12 -12.08
N GLY A 8 3.55 -21.21 -12.80
CA GLY A 8 2.37 -21.37 -13.65
C GLY A 8 2.37 -20.55 -14.94
N PHE A 9 3.49 -19.85 -15.27
CA PHE A 9 3.68 -19.05 -16.48
C PHE A 9 5.10 -19.22 -17.03
N GLU A 10 5.45 -20.41 -17.49
CA GLU A 10 6.80 -20.85 -17.84
C GLU A 10 7.47 -20.05 -18.97
N TYR A 11 6.66 -19.40 -19.80
CA TYR A 11 7.13 -18.51 -20.89
C TYR A 11 7.50 -17.09 -20.40
N TYR A 12 7.48 -16.86 -19.09
CA TYR A 12 7.84 -15.58 -18.50
C TYR A 12 8.90 -15.74 -17.43
N THR A 13 9.90 -14.85 -17.47
CA THR A 13 10.98 -14.79 -16.48
C THR A 13 10.94 -13.45 -15.79
N ILE A 14 10.90 -13.44 -14.45
CA ILE A 14 11.01 -12.24 -13.64
C ILE A 14 12.46 -12.06 -13.17
N TYR A 15 12.95 -10.83 -13.23
CA TYR A 15 14.23 -10.40 -12.68
C TYR A 15 14.05 -9.71 -11.34
N GLU A 16 15.11 -9.71 -10.51
CA GLU A 16 15.05 -9.12 -9.16
C GLU A 16 14.78 -7.61 -9.11
N ASN A 17 15.01 -6.89 -10.22
CA ASN A 17 14.66 -5.48 -10.39
C ASN A 17 13.18 -5.24 -10.77
N GLY A 18 12.41 -6.31 -10.96
CA GLY A 18 11.00 -6.25 -11.32
C GLY A 18 10.71 -6.29 -12.83
N ASP A 19 11.74 -6.33 -13.67
CA ASP A 19 11.55 -6.54 -15.11
C ASP A 19 11.03 -7.95 -15.38
N ILE A 20 10.20 -8.08 -16.41
CA ILE A 20 9.64 -9.36 -16.83
C ILE A 20 9.90 -9.58 -18.30
N TRP A 21 10.64 -10.62 -18.61
CA TRP A 21 10.86 -11.10 -19.97
C TRP A 21 9.72 -12.00 -20.43
N SER A 22 9.32 -11.86 -21.67
CA SER A 22 8.35 -12.72 -22.33
C SER A 22 8.98 -13.48 -23.49
N ASP A 23 8.93 -14.80 -23.45
CA ASP A 23 9.38 -15.65 -24.55
C ASP A 23 8.47 -15.54 -25.78
N TYR A 24 7.20 -15.16 -25.60
CA TYR A 24 6.30 -14.88 -26.71
C TYR A 24 6.66 -13.61 -27.47
N LYS A 25 6.97 -12.53 -26.75
CA LYS A 25 7.31 -11.23 -27.35
C LYS A 25 8.79 -11.09 -27.70
N LYS A 26 9.63 -12.03 -27.22
CA LYS A 26 11.10 -11.91 -27.28
C LYS A 26 11.59 -10.56 -26.75
N GLY A 27 11.03 -10.12 -25.61
CA GLY A 27 11.34 -8.83 -25.05
C GLY A 27 10.73 -8.59 -23.66
N LEU A 28 11.10 -7.46 -23.06
CA LEU A 28 10.58 -7.05 -21.75
C LEU A 28 9.12 -6.57 -21.87
N LEU A 29 8.33 -6.92 -20.88
CA LEU A 29 6.96 -6.43 -20.74
C LEU A 29 6.96 -5.01 -20.17
N LYS A 30 6.11 -4.14 -20.69
CA LYS A 30 5.88 -2.81 -20.11
C LYS A 30 4.88 -2.92 -18.96
N PRO A 31 5.29 -2.55 -17.71
CA PRO A 31 4.36 -2.50 -16.60
C PRO A 31 3.39 -1.32 -16.74
N SER A 32 2.20 -1.46 -16.17
CA SER A 32 1.21 -0.38 -16.06
C SER A 32 0.73 -0.24 -14.62
N LEU A 33 0.29 0.94 -14.22
CA LEU A 33 -0.33 1.15 -12.92
C LEU A 33 -1.80 0.66 -12.95
N ASN A 34 -2.22 0.03 -11.87
CA ASN A 34 -3.64 -0.23 -11.64
C ASN A 34 -4.30 0.94 -10.89
N ASN A 35 -5.63 0.92 -10.75
CA ASN A 35 -6.40 1.97 -10.07
C ASN A 35 -6.01 2.17 -8.59
N MET A 36 -5.30 1.20 -8.00
CA MET A 36 -4.80 1.28 -6.62
C MET A 36 -3.34 1.78 -6.54
N GLY A 37 -2.72 2.15 -7.66
CA GLY A 37 -1.34 2.64 -7.71
C GLY A 37 -0.26 1.56 -7.63
N TYR A 38 -0.57 0.29 -7.91
CA TYR A 38 0.42 -0.79 -8.00
C TYR A 38 0.82 -1.06 -9.45
N TYR A 39 2.09 -1.33 -9.69
CA TYR A 39 2.53 -1.85 -10.97
C TYR A 39 1.99 -3.26 -11.22
N LYS A 40 1.43 -3.47 -12.40
CA LYS A 40 0.94 -4.76 -12.92
C LYS A 40 1.47 -5.04 -14.31
N VAL A 41 1.47 -6.32 -14.65
CA VAL A 41 1.72 -6.81 -16.02
C VAL A 41 0.61 -7.76 -16.44
N ASN A 42 0.46 -7.91 -17.76
CA ASN A 42 -0.47 -8.85 -18.37
C ASN A 42 0.32 -10.07 -18.86
N LEU A 43 0.00 -11.23 -18.31
CA LEU A 43 0.56 -12.51 -18.72
C LEU A 43 -0.50 -13.29 -19.48
N TYR A 44 -0.09 -13.96 -20.56
CA TYR A 44 -0.97 -14.80 -21.38
C TYR A 44 -0.72 -16.27 -21.04
N LYS A 45 -1.79 -17.03 -20.87
CA LYS A 45 -1.75 -18.47 -20.74
C LYS A 45 -3.08 -19.05 -21.20
N ASP A 46 -3.05 -20.13 -22.01
CA ASP A 46 -4.22 -20.87 -22.48
C ASP A 46 -5.31 -19.97 -23.08
N GLY A 47 -4.91 -19.01 -23.94
CA GLY A 47 -5.80 -18.06 -24.58
C GLY A 47 -6.39 -16.99 -23.67
N LYS A 48 -5.97 -16.92 -22.38
CA LYS A 48 -6.48 -15.96 -21.39
C LYS A 48 -5.41 -14.99 -20.93
N VAL A 49 -5.86 -13.80 -20.51
CA VAL A 49 -5.00 -12.75 -19.94
C VAL A 49 -5.13 -12.75 -18.42
N TYR A 50 -4.01 -12.78 -17.75
CA TYR A 50 -3.89 -12.72 -16.30
C TYR A 50 -3.19 -11.45 -15.86
N TYR A 51 -3.85 -10.65 -15.02
CA TYR A 51 -3.28 -9.44 -14.45
C TYR A 51 -2.52 -9.78 -13.17
N LYS A 52 -1.20 -9.63 -13.20
CA LYS A 52 -0.34 -9.93 -12.04
C LYS A 52 0.34 -8.67 -11.53
N LYS A 53 0.32 -8.48 -10.21
CA LYS A 53 1.04 -7.36 -9.56
C LYS A 53 2.52 -7.70 -9.45
N ILE A 54 3.41 -6.77 -9.85
CA ILE A 54 4.86 -7.01 -9.88
C ILE A 54 5.42 -7.33 -8.50
N HIS A 55 5.08 -6.54 -7.46
CA HIS A 55 5.56 -6.80 -6.09
C HIS A 55 5.20 -8.21 -5.61
N ARG A 56 4.04 -8.75 -6.04
CA ARG A 56 3.63 -10.10 -5.66
C ARG A 56 4.45 -11.16 -6.38
N LEU A 57 4.73 -10.97 -7.66
CA LEU A 57 5.62 -11.86 -8.41
C LEU A 57 7.04 -11.85 -7.84
N LEU A 58 7.56 -10.68 -7.48
CA LEU A 58 8.88 -10.52 -6.85
C LEU A 58 8.97 -11.25 -5.51
N ALA A 59 7.96 -11.07 -4.65
CA ALA A 59 7.95 -11.70 -3.35
C ALA A 59 7.87 -13.23 -3.46
N ILE A 60 7.04 -13.77 -4.35
CA ILE A 60 6.94 -15.20 -4.60
C ILE A 60 8.27 -15.77 -5.10
N ALA A 61 8.95 -15.06 -6.01
CA ALA A 61 10.17 -15.55 -6.65
C ALA A 61 11.43 -15.43 -5.77
N PHE A 62 11.51 -14.40 -4.90
CA PHE A 62 12.77 -14.03 -4.28
C PHE A 62 12.75 -13.86 -2.77
N ILE A 63 11.59 -13.81 -2.14
CA ILE A 63 11.48 -13.59 -0.68
C ILE A 63 10.95 -14.87 -0.01
N PRO A 64 11.74 -15.52 0.87
CA PRO A 64 11.28 -16.68 1.61
C PRO A 64 10.02 -16.39 2.44
N ASN A 65 9.08 -17.35 2.48
CA ASN A 65 7.84 -17.23 3.24
C ASN A 65 7.60 -18.50 4.11
N PRO A 66 8.44 -18.75 5.11
CA PRO A 66 8.34 -19.97 5.91
C PRO A 66 7.07 -20.04 6.75
N GLU A 67 6.47 -18.90 7.07
CA GLU A 67 5.22 -18.80 7.84
C GLU A 67 3.96 -18.83 6.97
N ASN A 68 4.08 -19.02 5.65
CA ASN A 68 2.97 -19.03 4.70
C ASN A 68 2.04 -17.79 4.82
N LYS A 69 2.60 -16.62 5.06
CA LYS A 69 1.84 -15.37 5.13
C LYS A 69 1.23 -15.04 3.76
N LEU A 70 0.01 -14.51 3.75
CA LEU A 70 -0.76 -14.35 2.52
C LEU A 70 -0.61 -12.98 1.85
N GLU A 71 -0.20 -11.96 2.59
CA GLU A 71 -0.12 -10.59 2.10
C GLU A 71 1.32 -10.13 1.95
N ILE A 72 1.52 -9.17 1.05
CA ILE A 72 2.81 -8.51 0.83
C ILE A 72 2.63 -7.04 1.08
N ASP A 73 3.55 -6.49 1.85
CA ASP A 73 3.56 -5.12 2.29
C ASP A 73 4.80 -4.38 1.75
N HIS A 74 4.61 -3.10 1.42
CA HIS A 74 5.70 -2.18 1.13
C HIS A 74 6.09 -1.48 2.43
N ILE A 75 7.29 -1.72 2.95
CA ILE A 75 7.77 -1.22 4.24
C ILE A 75 7.65 0.30 4.31
N ASP A 76 8.03 0.99 3.24
CA ASP A 76 7.97 2.46 3.10
C ASP A 76 6.58 2.99 2.70
N ARG A 77 5.58 2.11 2.49
CA ARG A 77 4.22 2.43 2.05
C ARG A 77 4.13 3.02 0.64
N VAL A 78 5.23 3.06 -0.12
CA VAL A 78 5.26 3.51 -1.51
C VAL A 78 4.98 2.34 -2.43
N ARG A 79 3.75 2.22 -2.93
CA ARG A 79 3.25 1.09 -3.73
C ARG A 79 3.99 0.85 -5.04
N THR A 80 4.76 1.81 -5.50
CA THR A 80 5.58 1.74 -6.71
C THR A 80 7.02 1.33 -6.42
N ASN A 81 7.47 1.36 -5.16
CA ASN A 81 8.81 0.94 -4.76
C ASN A 81 8.89 -0.58 -4.58
N ASN A 82 9.13 -1.28 -5.67
CA ASN A 82 9.20 -2.74 -5.72
C ASN A 82 10.60 -3.31 -5.43
N ASN A 83 11.51 -2.56 -4.81
CA ASN A 83 12.79 -3.09 -4.36
C ASN A 83 12.57 -4.26 -3.38
N LEU A 84 13.29 -5.35 -3.53
CA LEU A 84 13.14 -6.54 -2.69
C LEU A 84 13.34 -6.23 -1.20
N SER A 85 14.26 -5.34 -0.85
CA SER A 85 14.50 -4.89 0.52
C SER A 85 13.32 -4.11 1.12
N ASN A 86 12.42 -3.61 0.28
CA ASN A 86 11.22 -2.87 0.68
C ASN A 86 9.96 -3.75 0.74
N LEU A 87 10.06 -5.00 0.32
CA LEU A 87 8.93 -5.94 0.30
C LEU A 87 9.07 -6.97 1.42
N ARG A 88 7.96 -7.29 2.08
CA ARG A 88 7.93 -8.33 3.10
C ARG A 88 6.60 -9.07 3.08
N TRP A 89 6.64 -10.35 3.46
CA TRP A 89 5.44 -11.13 3.74
C TRP A 89 4.85 -10.73 5.09
N VAL A 90 3.55 -10.55 5.15
CA VAL A 90 2.84 -10.11 6.35
C VAL A 90 1.51 -10.86 6.50
N THR A 91 1.05 -10.97 7.74
CA THR A 91 -0.33 -11.33 8.04
C THR A 91 -1.26 -10.14 7.76
N HIS A 92 -2.55 -10.37 7.65
CA HIS A 92 -3.54 -9.29 7.51
C HIS A 92 -3.44 -8.26 8.64
N LYS A 93 -3.26 -8.71 9.88
CA LYS A 93 -3.10 -7.83 11.05
C LYS A 93 -1.87 -6.94 10.96
N GLU A 94 -0.72 -7.51 10.56
CA GLU A 94 0.52 -6.75 10.36
C GLU A 94 0.38 -5.72 9.24
N ASN A 95 -0.26 -6.09 8.13
CA ASN A 95 -0.50 -5.17 7.01
C ASN A 95 -1.44 -4.02 7.40
N MET A 96 -2.48 -4.32 8.19
CA MET A 96 -3.36 -3.27 8.72
C MET A 96 -2.60 -2.29 9.63
N ASN A 97 -1.61 -2.76 10.39
CA ASN A 97 -0.80 -1.92 11.26
C ASN A 97 0.21 -1.04 10.48
N ASN A 98 0.65 -1.47 9.29
CA ASN A 98 1.51 -0.66 8.41
C ASN A 98 0.72 0.32 7.54
N LYS A 99 -0.60 0.32 7.58
CA LYS A 99 -1.34 1.41 6.96
C LYS A 99 -0.92 2.71 7.62
N ASP A 100 -0.77 3.75 6.82
CA ASP A 100 -0.69 5.09 7.39
C ASP A 100 -1.77 5.16 8.47
N ILE A 101 -1.35 5.33 9.70
CA ILE A 101 -2.20 5.91 10.74
C ILE A 101 -2.51 7.25 10.11
N GLY A 102 -3.64 7.30 9.40
CA GLY A 102 -3.88 8.34 8.42
C GLY A 102 -3.55 9.65 9.11
N LYS A 103 -2.75 10.49 8.47
CA LYS A 103 -2.38 11.80 9.02
C LYS A 103 -3.68 12.42 9.48
N GLY A 104 -4.15 12.13 10.70
CA GLY A 104 -5.50 12.39 11.16
C GLY A 104 -6.12 13.60 10.48
N CYS A 105 -7.38 13.71 10.38
CA CYS A 105 -7.99 14.87 9.74
C CYS A 105 -8.54 15.85 10.77
N ILE A 106 -8.37 17.13 10.48
CA ILE A 106 -9.04 18.19 11.22
C ILE A 106 -10.45 18.33 10.62
N CYS A 107 -11.46 18.15 11.46
CA CYS A 107 -12.84 18.29 11.07
C CYS A 107 -13.50 19.41 11.87
N ILE A 108 -14.41 20.14 11.23
CA ILE A 108 -15.28 21.12 11.86
C ILE A 108 -16.70 20.56 11.81
N ASN A 109 -17.23 20.24 12.97
CA ASN A 109 -18.63 19.83 13.10
C ASN A 109 -19.46 20.99 13.60
N LYS A 110 -20.63 21.18 13.02
CA LYS A 110 -21.63 22.17 13.45
C LYS A 110 -22.76 21.44 14.13
N GLN A 111 -23.10 21.85 15.35
CA GLN A 111 -24.25 21.34 16.08
C GLN A 111 -25.23 22.47 16.35
N LYS A 112 -26.47 22.31 15.92
CA LYS A 112 -27.54 23.27 16.21
C LYS A 112 -28.22 22.85 17.53
N LYS A 113 -28.33 23.79 18.46
CA LYS A 113 -29.06 23.59 19.72
C LYS A 113 -30.00 24.80 19.91
N GLY A 114 -31.28 24.63 19.63
CA GLY A 114 -32.23 25.73 19.47
C GLY A 114 -31.84 26.63 18.30
N ASP A 115 -31.81 27.93 18.50
CA ASP A 115 -31.40 28.92 17.47
C ASP A 115 -29.89 29.15 17.41
N LYS A 116 -29.12 28.51 18.28
CA LYS A 116 -27.65 28.66 18.33
C LYS A 116 -26.95 27.53 17.59
N VAL A 117 -25.95 27.91 16.82
CA VAL A 117 -25.04 26.96 16.12
C VAL A 117 -23.70 26.97 16.83
N TYR A 118 -23.24 25.79 17.24
CA TYR A 118 -21.95 25.57 17.86
C TYR A 118 -21.02 24.90 16.88
N GLU A 119 -19.80 25.42 16.73
CA GLU A 119 -18.76 24.80 15.92
C GLU A 119 -17.75 24.10 16.82
N TYR A 120 -17.44 22.84 16.51
CA TYR A 120 -16.46 22.04 17.23
C TYR A 120 -15.32 21.67 16.27
N ILE A 121 -14.12 22.10 16.59
CA ILE A 121 -12.92 21.73 15.84
C ILE A 121 -12.32 20.52 16.54
N HIS A 122 -12.19 19.42 15.83
CA HIS A 122 -11.52 18.24 16.37
C HIS A 122 -10.57 17.63 15.35
N PHE A 123 -9.48 17.10 15.85
CA PHE A 123 -8.56 16.27 15.11
C PHE A 123 -8.83 14.83 15.49
N HIS A 124 -9.03 13.98 14.50
CA HIS A 124 -9.17 12.56 14.76
C HIS A 124 -8.20 11.74 13.94
N TRP A 125 -7.73 10.67 14.54
CA TRP A 125 -6.74 9.76 13.98
C TRP A 125 -7.02 8.34 14.44
N CYS A 126 -6.40 7.37 13.79
CA CYS A 126 -6.51 5.96 14.14
C CYS A 126 -5.17 5.45 14.69
N VAL A 127 -5.17 4.78 15.84
CA VAL A 127 -4.01 4.11 16.42
C VAL A 127 -4.39 2.68 16.76
N ASN A 128 -3.66 1.71 16.19
CA ASN A 128 -3.92 0.28 16.42
C ASN A 128 -5.39 -0.11 16.16
N GLY A 129 -5.98 0.40 15.08
CA GLY A 129 -7.38 0.16 14.71
C GLY A 129 -8.42 0.88 15.56
N LYS A 130 -8.02 1.63 16.59
CA LYS A 130 -8.92 2.42 17.44
C LYS A 130 -8.91 3.88 17.02
N GLN A 131 -10.10 4.44 16.79
CA GLN A 131 -10.24 5.86 16.52
C GLN A 131 -10.04 6.66 17.82
N LYS A 132 -9.28 7.75 17.71
CA LYS A 132 -9.06 8.74 18.75
C LYS A 132 -9.43 10.11 18.22
N ALA A 133 -9.94 10.98 19.10
CA ALA A 133 -10.22 12.36 18.76
C ALA A 133 -9.74 13.30 19.86
N LYS A 134 -9.32 14.49 19.47
CA LYS A 134 -8.99 15.58 20.39
C LYS A 134 -9.65 16.86 19.91
N TYR A 135 -10.32 17.57 20.81
CA TYR A 135 -11.05 18.79 20.51
C TYR A 135 -10.17 20.01 20.75
N PHE A 136 -10.36 21.04 19.95
CA PHE A 136 -9.60 22.28 20.01
C PHE A 136 -10.53 23.50 19.95
N LYS A 137 -10.12 24.57 20.59
CA LYS A 137 -10.83 25.85 20.56
C LYS A 137 -10.58 26.62 19.25
N THR A 138 -9.38 26.44 18.67
CA THR A 138 -8.97 27.13 17.45
C THR A 138 -8.41 26.19 16.39
N MET A 139 -8.55 26.56 15.13
CA MET A 139 -7.92 25.84 14.01
C MET A 139 -6.40 25.83 14.09
N LYS A 140 -5.80 26.91 14.65
CA LYS A 140 -4.37 27.04 14.84
C LYS A 140 -3.81 25.95 15.78
N ASP A 141 -4.52 25.71 16.89
CA ASP A 141 -4.12 24.68 17.87
C ASP A 141 -4.27 23.28 17.30
N ALA A 142 -5.34 23.03 16.55
CA ALA A 142 -5.55 21.76 15.87
C ALA A 142 -4.43 21.46 14.85
N LYS A 143 -4.05 22.44 14.03
CA LYS A 143 -2.93 22.32 13.08
C LYS A 143 -1.58 22.12 13.77
N LYS A 144 -1.32 22.86 14.86
CA LYS A 144 -0.11 22.69 15.67
C LYS A 144 -0.02 21.27 16.26
N PHE A 145 -1.11 20.75 16.78
CA PHE A 145 -1.18 19.38 17.29
C PHE A 145 -0.92 18.34 16.20
N GLN A 146 -1.52 18.54 15.01
CA GLN A 146 -1.29 17.66 13.86
C GLN A 146 0.18 17.60 13.48
N LEU A 147 0.85 18.75 13.36
CA LEU A 147 2.28 18.81 13.04
C LEU A 147 3.15 18.12 14.09
N LEU A 148 2.89 18.34 15.39
CA LEU A 148 3.69 17.76 16.47
C LEU A 148 3.45 16.25 16.65
N SER A 149 2.27 15.75 16.33
CA SER A 149 1.91 14.35 16.55
C SER A 149 2.37 13.38 15.46
N PHE A 150 2.81 13.89 14.30
CA PHE A 150 3.12 13.07 13.11
C PHE A 150 4.45 13.46 12.45
N CYS A 151 5.33 14.16 13.18
CA CYS A 151 6.71 14.50 12.78
C CYS A 151 7.73 13.45 13.27
N PHE A 152 7.39 12.14 13.20
CA PHE A 152 8.34 11.05 13.45
C PHE A 152 8.24 10.01 12.35
#